data_0e8217834ab4ac6a478dd626dbc289a6
#
_entry.id   0e8217834ab4ac6a478dd626dbc289a6
#
_cell.length_a   1.000
_cell.length_b   1.000
_cell.length_c   1.000
_cell.angle_alpha   90.00
_cell.angle_beta   90.00
_cell.angle_gamma   90.00
#
_symmetry.space_group_name_H-M   'P 1'
#
loop_
_entity.id
_entity.type
_entity.pdbx_description
1 polymer ?
#
loop_
_entity_poly.entity_id
_entity_poly.type
_entity_poly.pdbx_seq_one_letter_code
_entity_poly.pdbx_strand_id
1 'polypeptide(L)'
;MDDIDVLFGNNLAWSKRMCAHDPAFFTRLADQQAPKYLWIGCSDSRVPANEIIGLLPGEVFVHRNVANLVVHTDLNCLSVIQYAIDVLKVRHLMVVGHYGCGGVKAVLEQRTLGLVDNWLQHIAEIGRAHV
;
A
#
# COMPACT_ATOMS: atom_id res chain seq x y z
N MET A 1 16.75 26.05 -6.02
CA MET A 1 16.66 24.74 -5.31
C MET A 1 15.62 23.90 -5.99
N ASP A 2 16.00 22.73 -6.43
CA ASP A 2 15.06 21.79 -7.05
C ASP A 2 14.05 21.28 -6.00
N ASP A 3 12.85 20.96 -6.44
CA ASP A 3 11.79 20.44 -5.57
C ASP A 3 12.24 19.17 -4.83
N ILE A 4 13.04 18.33 -5.47
CA ILE A 4 13.57 17.12 -4.85
C ILE A 4 14.54 17.43 -3.70
N ASP A 5 15.30 18.50 -3.79
CA ASP A 5 16.22 18.92 -2.72
C ASP A 5 15.45 19.30 -1.44
N VAL A 6 14.26 19.90 -1.61
CA VAL A 6 13.37 20.21 -0.49
C VAL A 6 12.96 18.93 0.21
N LEU A 7 12.65 17.86 -0.54
CA LEU A 7 12.26 16.57 0.03
C LEU A 7 13.41 15.91 0.79
N PHE A 8 14.63 15.99 0.29
CA PHE A 8 15.82 15.50 1.01
C PHE A 8 16.03 16.25 2.32
N GLY A 9 15.86 17.58 2.29
CA GLY A 9 15.92 18.41 3.49
C GLY A 9 14.83 18.02 4.51
N ASN A 10 13.60 17.80 4.05
CA ASN A 10 12.50 17.36 4.89
C ASN A 10 12.78 16.00 5.51
N ASN A 11 13.34 15.08 4.75
CA ASN A 11 13.70 13.75 5.24
C ASN A 11 14.76 13.82 6.34
N LEU A 12 15.80 14.62 6.13
CA LEU A 12 16.84 14.81 7.14
C LEU A 12 16.28 15.41 8.42
N ALA A 13 15.43 16.43 8.31
CA ALA A 13 14.80 17.07 9.45
C ALA A 13 13.88 16.09 10.20
N TRP A 14 13.11 15.28 9.48
CA TRP A 14 12.25 14.26 10.06
C TRP A 14 13.07 13.22 10.83
N SER A 15 14.14 12.71 10.23
CA SER A 15 15.03 11.75 10.87
C SER A 15 15.59 12.28 12.19
N LYS A 16 16.05 13.52 12.19
CA LYS A 16 16.58 14.18 13.39
C LYS A 16 15.51 14.33 14.47
N ARG A 17 14.28 14.70 14.09
CA ARG A 17 13.18 14.82 15.05
C ARG A 17 12.83 13.47 15.68
N MET A 18 12.78 12.40 14.88
CA MET A 18 12.49 11.07 15.39
C MET A 18 13.54 10.60 16.39
N CYS A 19 14.83 10.79 16.08
CA CYS A 19 15.92 10.43 16.98
C CYS A 19 15.95 11.30 18.25
N ALA A 20 15.61 12.58 18.14
CA ALA A 20 15.56 13.48 19.29
C ALA A 20 14.43 13.09 20.26
N HIS A 21 13.29 12.68 19.71
CA HIS A 21 12.12 12.24 20.49
C HIS A 21 12.33 10.85 21.11
N ASP A 22 12.93 9.94 20.35
CA ASP A 22 13.20 8.57 20.74
C ASP A 22 14.51 8.11 20.11
N PRO A 23 15.65 8.12 20.84
CA PRO A 23 16.94 7.73 20.26
C PRO A 23 17.01 6.31 19.72
N ALA A 24 16.14 5.42 20.19
CA ALA A 24 16.07 4.03 19.72
C ALA A 24 15.07 3.80 18.60
N PHE A 25 14.45 4.85 18.05
CA PHE A 25 13.37 4.73 17.07
C PHE A 25 13.75 3.86 15.86
N PHE A 26 14.83 4.19 15.19
CA PHE A 26 15.25 3.45 13.99
C PHE A 26 15.83 2.08 14.32
N THR A 27 16.60 1.97 15.39
CA THR A 27 17.18 0.69 15.82
C THR A 27 16.08 -0.31 16.15
N ARG A 28 15.07 0.12 16.89
CA ARG A 28 13.94 -0.74 17.26
C ARG A 28 13.15 -1.19 16.03
N LEU A 29 12.89 -0.28 15.07
CA LEU A 29 12.18 -0.63 13.84
C LEU A 29 13.00 -1.57 12.95
N ALA A 30 14.32 -1.41 12.91
CA ALA A 30 15.19 -2.30 12.15
C ALA A 30 15.18 -3.73 12.70
N ASP A 31 15.05 -3.88 14.01
CA ASP A 31 15.10 -5.18 14.69
C ASP A 31 13.74 -5.85 14.85
N GLN A 32 12.65 -5.10 14.74
CA GLN A 32 11.30 -5.61 14.94
C GLN A 32 10.48 -5.60 13.66
N GLN A 33 10.08 -6.79 13.22
CA GLN A 33 9.13 -6.97 12.12
C GLN A 33 8.05 -7.93 12.60
N ALA A 34 7.09 -7.42 13.34
CA ALA A 34 6.00 -8.22 13.90
C ALA A 34 4.64 -7.53 13.73
N PRO A 35 4.25 -7.16 12.48
CA PRO A 35 2.93 -6.60 12.23
C PRO A 35 1.86 -7.66 12.46
N LYS A 36 0.69 -7.23 12.94
CA LYS A 36 -0.47 -8.11 13.11
C LYS A 36 -1.41 -8.07 11.91
N TYR A 37 -1.19 -7.15 10.99
CA TYR A 37 -2.10 -6.85 9.90
C TYR A 37 -1.35 -6.79 8.57
N LEU A 38 -1.99 -7.29 7.52
CA LEU A 38 -1.62 -6.99 6.14
C LEU A 38 -2.71 -6.07 5.56
N TRP A 39 -2.29 -4.96 5.00
CA TRP A 39 -3.14 -4.00 4.29
C TRP A 39 -2.83 -4.06 2.81
N ILE A 40 -3.82 -4.39 1.99
CA ILE A 40 -3.72 -4.29 0.53
C ILE A 40 -4.60 -3.13 0.10
N GLY A 41 -3.97 -2.05 -0.34
CA GLY A 41 -4.63 -0.82 -0.70
C GLY A 41 -4.36 -0.36 -2.12
N CYS A 42 -4.95 0.77 -2.48
CA CYS A 42 -4.81 1.36 -3.80
C CYS A 42 -3.66 2.37 -3.84
N SER A 43 -2.89 2.33 -4.94
CA SER A 43 -1.83 3.31 -5.19
C SER A 43 -2.38 4.73 -5.36
N ASP A 44 -3.64 4.87 -5.78
CA ASP A 44 -4.32 6.16 -5.97
C ASP A 44 -4.88 6.74 -4.67
N SER A 45 -4.85 6.01 -3.57
CA SER A 45 -5.24 6.53 -2.26
C SER A 45 -4.24 7.59 -1.79
N ARG A 46 -4.74 8.71 -1.27
CA ARG A 46 -3.92 9.88 -0.89
C ARG A 46 -3.46 9.85 0.56
N VAL A 47 -3.95 8.90 1.35
CA VAL A 47 -3.62 8.81 2.77
C VAL A 47 -2.90 7.49 3.06
N PRO A 48 -1.75 7.53 3.78
CA PRO A 48 -1.06 6.31 4.18
C PRO A 48 -1.90 5.42 5.09
N ALA A 49 -1.77 4.10 4.93
CA ALA A 49 -2.55 3.12 5.68
C ALA A 49 -2.45 3.30 7.20
N ASN A 50 -1.24 3.52 7.71
CA ASN A 50 -1.01 3.68 9.15
C ASN A 50 -1.83 4.82 9.76
N GLU A 51 -1.95 5.94 9.04
CA GLU A 51 -2.73 7.08 9.51
C GLU A 51 -4.21 6.77 9.57
N ILE A 52 -4.74 6.05 8.55
CA ILE A 52 -6.17 5.74 8.47
C ILE A 52 -6.61 4.88 9.65
N ILE A 53 -5.79 3.93 10.06
CA ILE A 53 -6.14 2.96 11.10
C ILE A 53 -5.46 3.24 12.45
N GLY A 54 -4.76 4.36 12.56
CA GLY A 54 -4.18 4.81 13.84
C GLY A 54 -3.06 3.92 14.37
N LEU A 55 -2.26 3.34 13.48
CA LEU A 55 -1.12 2.51 13.86
C LEU A 55 0.20 3.23 13.66
N LEU A 56 1.20 2.82 14.44
CA LEU A 56 2.56 3.31 14.33
C LEU A 56 3.34 2.57 13.23
N PRO A 57 4.48 3.13 12.77
CA PRO A 57 5.35 2.42 11.85
C PRO A 57 5.71 1.02 12.35
N GLY A 58 5.70 0.04 11.47
CA GLY A 58 6.01 -1.35 11.79
C GLY A 58 4.85 -2.21 12.27
N GLU A 59 3.69 -1.62 12.54
CA GLU A 59 2.53 -2.35 13.05
C GLU A 59 1.64 -2.95 11.96
N VAL A 60 1.76 -2.46 10.73
CA VAL A 60 1.02 -2.98 9.58
C VAL A 60 1.96 -3.22 8.40
N PHE A 61 1.82 -4.37 7.76
CA PHE A 61 2.53 -4.70 6.52
C PHE A 61 1.68 -4.22 5.35
N VAL A 62 2.23 -3.41 4.44
CA VAL A 62 1.44 -2.68 3.44
C VAL A 62 1.85 -3.07 2.03
N HIS A 63 0.86 -3.43 1.21
CA HIS A 63 0.99 -3.55 -0.23
C HIS A 63 -0.02 -2.61 -0.92
N ARG A 64 0.42 -1.94 -1.98
CA ARG A 64 -0.44 -1.07 -2.77
C ARG A 64 -0.26 -1.36 -4.26
N ASN A 65 -1.39 -1.44 -4.96
CA ASN A 65 -1.41 -1.49 -6.42
C ASN A 65 -2.56 -0.63 -6.95
N VAL A 66 -2.63 -0.42 -8.24
CA VAL A 66 -3.74 0.36 -8.81
C VAL A 66 -5.04 -0.42 -8.61
N ALA A 67 -5.99 0.20 -7.93
CA ALA A 67 -7.32 -0.35 -7.62
C ALA A 67 -7.32 -1.51 -6.61
N ASN A 68 -6.32 -1.63 -5.76
CA ASN A 68 -6.26 -2.62 -4.65
C ASN A 68 -6.68 -4.04 -5.07
N LEU A 69 -6.17 -4.51 -6.19
CA LEU A 69 -6.53 -5.82 -6.73
C LEU A 69 -5.69 -6.94 -6.13
N VAL A 70 -6.34 -8.09 -5.91
CA VAL A 70 -5.68 -9.35 -5.60
C VAL A 70 -5.93 -10.29 -6.77
N VAL A 71 -4.90 -10.48 -7.58
CA VAL A 71 -4.99 -11.26 -8.82
C VAL A 71 -4.23 -12.56 -8.64
N HIS A 72 -4.86 -13.68 -8.97
CA HIS A 72 -4.30 -15.03 -8.75
C HIS A 72 -3.03 -15.35 -9.56
N THR A 73 -2.68 -14.53 -10.53
CA THR A 73 -1.46 -14.66 -11.33
C THR A 73 -0.44 -13.55 -11.05
N ASP A 74 -0.75 -12.62 -10.15
CA ASP A 74 0.15 -11.52 -9.81
C ASP A 74 1.16 -11.96 -8.75
N LEU A 75 2.34 -12.35 -9.19
CA LEU A 75 3.41 -12.81 -8.31
C LEU A 75 3.77 -11.78 -7.25
N ASN A 76 3.70 -10.48 -7.56
CA ASN A 76 4.01 -9.41 -6.62
C ASN A 76 3.07 -9.45 -5.41
N CYS A 77 1.76 -9.35 -5.65
CA CYS A 77 0.77 -9.36 -4.57
C CYS A 77 0.78 -10.70 -3.81
N LEU A 78 0.86 -11.83 -4.53
CA LEU A 78 0.91 -13.16 -3.91
C LEU A 78 2.14 -13.34 -3.03
N SER A 79 3.28 -12.80 -3.43
CA SER A 79 4.51 -12.84 -2.62
C SER A 79 4.35 -12.06 -1.32
N VAL A 80 3.70 -10.91 -1.37
CA VAL A 80 3.39 -10.12 -0.17
C VAL A 80 2.47 -10.90 0.76
N ILE A 81 1.43 -11.53 0.24
CA ILE A 81 0.50 -12.33 1.03
C ILE A 81 1.20 -13.52 1.67
N GLN A 82 1.99 -14.26 0.89
CA GLN A 82 2.73 -15.42 1.40
C GLN A 82 3.70 -15.01 2.52
N TYR A 83 4.45 -13.94 2.29
CA TYR A 83 5.41 -13.45 3.30
C TYR A 83 4.68 -13.00 4.58
N ALA A 84 3.58 -12.28 4.44
CA ALA A 84 2.80 -11.80 5.58
C ALA A 84 2.23 -12.96 6.41
N ILE A 85 1.70 -13.99 5.77
CA ILE A 85 1.03 -15.11 6.45
C ILE A 85 2.06 -16.11 6.99
N ASP A 86 3.02 -16.55 6.17
CA ASP A 86 3.91 -17.64 6.51
C ASP A 86 5.14 -17.20 7.31
N VAL A 87 5.67 -16.01 7.03
CA VAL A 87 6.87 -15.48 7.69
C VAL A 87 6.51 -14.57 8.86
N LEU A 88 5.69 -13.56 8.61
CA LEU A 88 5.34 -12.56 9.64
C LEU A 88 4.20 -12.99 10.55
N LYS A 89 3.43 -14.00 10.15
CA LYS A 89 2.32 -14.54 10.95
C LYS A 89 1.27 -13.49 11.28
N VAL A 90 0.91 -12.64 10.31
CA VAL A 90 -0.15 -11.65 10.50
C VAL A 90 -1.48 -12.36 10.81
N ARG A 91 -2.33 -11.70 11.60
CA ARG A 91 -3.61 -12.27 12.04
C ARG A 91 -4.78 -11.85 11.17
N HIS A 92 -4.66 -10.70 10.51
CA HIS A 92 -5.72 -10.14 9.70
C HIS A 92 -5.18 -9.66 8.38
N LEU A 93 -5.88 -9.97 7.30
CA LEU A 93 -5.62 -9.47 5.96
C LEU A 93 -6.79 -8.57 5.57
N MET A 94 -6.49 -7.33 5.18
CA MET A 94 -7.48 -6.34 4.79
C MET A 94 -7.25 -5.92 3.35
N VAL A 95 -8.31 -5.95 2.55
CA VAL A 95 -8.31 -5.37 1.20
C VAL A 95 -9.17 -4.12 1.25
N VAL A 96 -8.57 -2.96 1.00
CA VAL A 96 -9.21 -1.68 1.28
C VAL A 96 -9.29 -0.82 0.03
N GLY A 97 -10.51 -0.54 -0.40
CA GLY A 97 -10.80 0.41 -1.47
C GLY A 97 -10.94 1.83 -0.92
N HIS A 98 -11.04 2.79 -1.83
CA HIS A 98 -11.27 4.19 -1.47
C HIS A 98 -12.19 4.86 -2.48
N TYR A 99 -12.87 5.89 -2.06
CA TYR A 99 -13.69 6.71 -2.95
C TYR A 99 -12.79 7.47 -3.93
N GLY A 100 -13.31 7.72 -5.13
CA GLY A 100 -12.59 8.47 -6.15
C GLY A 100 -11.40 7.73 -6.75
N CYS A 101 -11.40 6.39 -6.73
CA CYS A 101 -10.34 5.60 -7.34
C CYS A 101 -10.32 5.78 -8.86
N GLY A 102 -9.21 6.33 -9.38
CA GLY A 102 -9.06 6.57 -10.81
C GLY A 102 -9.07 5.31 -11.65
N GLY A 103 -8.56 4.20 -11.13
CA GLY A 103 -8.55 2.92 -11.83
C GLY A 103 -9.96 2.34 -11.98
N VAL A 104 -10.73 2.30 -10.91
CA VAL A 104 -12.12 1.84 -10.96
C VAL A 104 -12.97 2.74 -11.84
N LYS A 105 -12.79 4.05 -11.71
CA LYS A 105 -13.50 5.03 -12.55
C LYS A 105 -13.21 4.84 -14.05
N ALA A 106 -11.96 4.60 -14.41
CA ALA A 106 -11.56 4.35 -15.78
C ALA A 106 -12.26 3.13 -16.38
N VAL A 107 -12.41 2.05 -15.60
CA VAL A 107 -13.14 0.85 -16.04
C VAL A 107 -14.61 1.15 -16.24
N LEU A 108 -15.24 1.83 -15.27
CA LEU A 108 -16.66 2.16 -15.35
C LEU A 108 -16.98 3.09 -16.52
N GLU A 109 -16.09 4.02 -16.85
CA GLU A 109 -16.24 4.96 -17.96
C GLU A 109 -15.69 4.43 -19.27
N GLN A 110 -15.14 3.22 -19.31
CA GLN A 110 -14.53 2.58 -20.49
C GLN A 110 -13.44 3.45 -21.12
N ARG A 111 -12.62 4.07 -20.28
CA ARG A 111 -11.53 4.95 -20.73
C ARG A 111 -10.32 4.13 -21.15
N THR A 112 -9.61 4.62 -22.18
CA THR A 112 -8.34 4.06 -22.62
C THR A 112 -7.20 4.89 -22.04
N LEU A 113 -6.39 4.28 -21.16
CA LEU A 113 -5.30 4.97 -20.46
C LEU A 113 -3.91 4.52 -20.93
N GLY A 114 -3.80 3.33 -21.50
CA GLY A 114 -2.53 2.75 -21.94
C GLY A 114 -2.25 1.40 -21.25
N LEU A 115 -1.00 1.18 -20.86
CA LEU A 115 -0.56 -0.09 -20.26
C LEU A 115 -1.44 -0.54 -19.08
N VAL A 116 -1.87 0.39 -18.24
CA VAL A 116 -2.66 0.07 -17.05
C VAL A 116 -4.00 -0.59 -17.39
N ASP A 117 -4.50 -0.40 -18.61
CA ASP A 117 -5.75 -1.03 -19.04
C ASP A 117 -5.68 -2.56 -18.94
N ASN A 118 -4.51 -3.15 -19.21
CA ASN A 118 -4.30 -4.60 -19.08
C ASN A 118 -4.50 -5.06 -17.62
N TRP A 119 -4.00 -4.32 -16.67
CA TRP A 119 -4.19 -4.57 -15.24
C TRP A 119 -5.66 -4.42 -14.84
N LEU A 120 -6.29 -3.34 -15.30
CA LEU A 120 -7.67 -3.00 -14.95
C LEU A 120 -8.71 -3.95 -15.56
N GLN A 121 -8.33 -4.79 -16.55
CA GLN A 121 -9.22 -5.83 -17.07
C GLN A 121 -9.70 -6.78 -15.98
N HIS A 122 -8.93 -6.99 -14.94
CA HIS A 122 -9.35 -7.83 -13.81
C HIS A 122 -10.60 -7.29 -13.10
N ILE A 123 -10.78 -5.97 -13.08
CA ILE A 123 -12.02 -5.36 -12.55
C ILE A 123 -13.18 -5.64 -13.50
N ALA A 124 -12.98 -5.48 -14.81
CA ALA A 124 -14.01 -5.73 -15.80
C ALA A 124 -14.47 -7.19 -15.79
N GLU A 125 -13.54 -8.13 -15.59
CA GLU A 125 -13.85 -9.56 -15.47
C GLU A 125 -14.75 -9.86 -14.27
N ILE A 126 -14.50 -9.23 -13.13
CA ILE A 126 -15.36 -9.38 -11.93
C ILE A 126 -16.78 -8.94 -12.25
N GLY A 127 -16.95 -7.81 -12.93
CA GLY A 127 -18.24 -7.32 -13.35
C GLY A 127 -18.97 -8.29 -14.30
N ARG A 128 -18.26 -8.91 -15.22
CA ARG A 128 -18.82 -9.90 -16.14
C ARG A 128 -19.31 -11.16 -15.45
N ALA A 129 -18.68 -11.56 -14.37
CA ALA A 129 -19.05 -12.76 -13.62
C ALA A 129 -20.44 -12.67 -12.98
N HIS A 130 -21.01 -11.49 -12.87
CA HIS A 130 -22.29 -11.23 -12.24
C HIS A 130 -23.40 -10.87 -13.23
N VAL A 131 -23.14 -10.99 -14.51
CA VAL A 131 -24.14 -10.70 -15.56
C VAL A 131 -25.03 -11.90 -15.82
#